data_7e297b0d2b8d794927c72ab54e23d7cb
#
_entry.id   7e297b0d2b8d794927c72ab54e23d7cb
#
_cell.length_a   1.000
_cell.length_b   1.000
_cell.length_c   1.000
_cell.angle_alpha   90.00
_cell.angle_beta   90.00
_cell.angle_gamma   90.00
#
_symmetry.space_group_name_H-M   'P 1'
#
loop_
_entity.id
_entity.type
_entity.pdbx_description
1 polymer ?
#
loop_
_entity_poly.entity_id
_entity_poly.type
_entity_poly.pdbx_seq_one_letter_code
_entity_poly.pdbx_strand_id
1 'polypeptide(L)'
;MRIATRSSKLALKQVDIFTNNFKTQDIDFEIKKQITEGDKKSKKGENLFDKAHFVEDLEESLLNNEADIAIHSLKDMSCHDTRGLEIYAAIEHPSRSDVLIYKDKIDVDNLKNIKIGTSSLRRKRQCKHFLKNDNCSEIRGNIDTRLIKL
;
A
#
# COMPACT_ATOMS: atom_id res chain seq x y z
N MET A 1 6.11 18.77 13.63
CA MET A 1 5.18 17.62 13.72
C MET A 1 5.86 16.37 13.17
N ARG A 2 5.89 15.28 13.93
CA ARG A 2 6.58 14.03 13.60
C ARG A 2 5.60 13.09 12.90
N ILE A 3 5.97 12.60 11.70
CA ILE A 3 5.15 11.74 10.88
C ILE A 3 5.76 10.34 10.80
N ALA A 4 5.08 9.32 11.34
CA ALA A 4 5.45 7.93 11.14
C ALA A 4 4.91 7.42 9.80
N THR A 5 5.74 6.75 9.02
CA THR A 5 5.34 6.15 7.74
C THR A 5 6.28 5.01 7.33
N ARG A 6 5.80 4.14 6.45
CA ARG A 6 6.65 3.08 5.87
C ARG A 6 7.71 3.66 4.93
N SER A 7 8.83 2.96 4.79
CA SER A 7 9.94 3.39 3.94
C SER A 7 9.73 3.18 2.43
N SER A 8 8.60 2.61 2.00
CA SER A 8 8.34 2.36 0.57
C SER A 8 8.11 3.68 -0.19
N LYS A 9 8.49 3.73 -1.48
CA LYS A 9 8.28 4.91 -2.33
C LYS A 9 6.81 5.36 -2.36
N LEU A 10 5.87 4.40 -2.37
CA LEU A 10 4.45 4.72 -2.33
C LEU A 10 4.05 5.40 -1.02
N ALA A 11 4.53 4.88 0.12
CA ALA A 11 4.22 5.48 1.42
C ALA A 11 4.80 6.90 1.53
N LEU A 12 6.05 7.10 1.09
CA LEU A 12 6.66 8.43 1.06
C LEU A 12 5.89 9.39 0.15
N LYS A 13 5.38 8.91 -1.00
CA LYS A 13 4.54 9.72 -1.88
C LYS A 13 3.22 10.13 -1.22
N GLN A 14 2.64 9.26 -0.38
CA GLN A 14 1.45 9.61 0.40
C GLN A 14 1.75 10.71 1.43
N VAL A 15 2.93 10.66 2.07
CA VAL A 15 3.39 11.75 2.95
C VAL A 15 3.57 13.05 2.17
N ASP A 16 4.20 13.02 0.99
CA ASP A 16 4.33 14.22 0.13
C ASP A 16 2.97 14.84 -0.21
N ILE A 17 1.97 14.01 -0.55
CA ILE A 17 0.62 14.50 -0.85
C ILE A 17 0.01 15.16 0.40
N PHE A 18 0.16 14.56 1.56
CA PHE A 18 -0.32 15.14 2.82
C PHE A 18 0.37 16.48 3.13
N THR A 19 1.70 16.51 3.18
CA THR A 19 2.46 17.70 3.56
C THR A 19 2.27 18.85 2.58
N ASN A 20 2.04 18.55 1.28
CA ASN A 20 1.76 19.58 0.28
C ASN A 20 0.47 20.37 0.55
N ASN A 21 -0.49 19.83 1.30
CA ASN A 21 -1.69 20.56 1.68
C ASN A 21 -1.41 21.63 2.75
N PHE A 22 -0.24 21.59 3.38
CA PHE A 22 0.15 22.51 4.45
C PHE A 22 1.29 23.44 4.06
N LYS A 23 1.67 23.53 2.79
CA LYS A 23 2.79 24.36 2.30
C LYS A 23 2.65 25.85 2.60
N THR A 24 1.44 26.34 2.78
CA THR A 24 1.16 27.74 3.11
C THR A 24 1.15 27.98 4.63
N GLN A 25 1.30 26.95 5.43
CA GLN A 25 1.36 27.01 6.88
C GLN A 25 2.82 26.79 7.32
N ASP A 26 3.24 27.50 8.35
CA ASP A 26 4.58 27.37 8.92
C ASP A 26 4.64 26.13 9.84
N ILE A 27 4.60 24.95 9.23
CA ILE A 27 4.65 23.67 9.92
C ILE A 27 5.85 22.87 9.42
N ASP A 28 6.80 22.65 10.33
CA ASP A 28 7.91 21.74 10.10
C ASP A 28 7.49 20.27 10.29
N PHE A 29 7.79 19.43 9.29
CA PHE A 29 7.53 18.01 9.32
C PHE A 29 8.81 17.20 9.43
N GLU A 30 8.92 16.41 10.50
CA GLU A 30 9.94 15.38 10.66
C GLU A 30 9.39 14.03 10.22
N ILE A 31 9.98 13.42 9.18
CA ILE A 31 9.48 12.13 8.63
C ILE A 31 10.26 10.97 9.22
N LYS A 32 9.61 10.16 10.05
CA LYS A 32 10.14 8.93 10.64
C LYS A 32 9.79 7.73 9.79
N LYS A 33 10.78 7.28 8.99
CA LYS A 33 10.61 6.13 8.07
C LYS A 33 10.85 4.83 8.82
N GLN A 34 9.90 3.91 8.70
CA GLN A 34 9.98 2.59 9.33
C GLN A 34 9.97 1.46 8.30
N ILE A 35 10.73 0.39 8.59
CA ILE A 35 10.65 -0.88 7.88
C ILE A 35 9.82 -1.81 8.75
N THR A 36 8.54 -1.92 8.45
CA THR A 36 7.61 -2.71 9.26
C THR A 36 7.89 -4.22 9.19
N GLU A 37 7.42 -4.97 10.20
CA GLU A 37 7.49 -6.43 10.17
C GLU A 37 6.81 -7.02 8.94
N GLY A 38 5.70 -6.43 8.48
CA GLY A 38 5.08 -6.78 7.21
C GLY A 38 6.00 -6.62 6.01
N ASP A 39 6.82 -5.56 5.97
CA ASP A 39 7.82 -5.36 4.91
C ASP A 39 8.92 -6.43 4.95
N LYS A 40 9.40 -6.79 6.13
CA LYS A 40 10.43 -7.83 6.33
C LYS A 40 9.91 -9.22 5.91
N LYS A 41 8.71 -9.60 6.37
CA LYS A 41 8.06 -10.88 6.03
C LYS A 41 7.72 -10.97 4.53
N SER A 42 7.24 -9.88 3.94
CA SER A 42 6.97 -9.81 2.50
C SER A 42 8.23 -10.04 1.65
N LYS A 43 9.39 -9.53 2.08
CA LYS A 43 10.68 -9.75 1.40
C LYS A 43 11.13 -11.21 1.49
N LYS A 44 10.87 -11.88 2.61
CA LYS A 44 11.20 -13.32 2.81
C LYS A 44 10.26 -14.27 2.06
N GLY A 45 9.17 -13.77 1.47
CA GLY A 45 8.20 -14.59 0.73
C GLY A 45 7.27 -15.41 1.61
N GLU A 46 7.15 -15.08 2.89
CA GLU A 46 6.25 -15.75 3.82
C GLU A 46 4.79 -15.59 3.40
N ASN A 47 4.05 -16.70 3.34
CA ASN A 47 2.72 -16.74 2.73
C ASN A 47 1.57 -16.38 3.66
N LEU A 48 1.78 -16.46 4.97
CA LEU A 48 0.76 -16.29 6.01
C LEU A 48 1.20 -15.22 7.00
N PHE A 49 1.00 -13.96 6.66
CA PHE A 49 1.08 -12.88 7.65
C PHE A 49 -0.14 -11.98 7.54
N ASP A 50 -0.61 -11.52 8.68
CA ASP A 50 -1.69 -10.56 8.75
C ASP A 50 -1.21 -9.22 8.16
N LYS A 51 -2.10 -8.52 7.46
CA LYS A 51 -1.83 -7.19 6.96
C LYS A 51 -1.64 -6.16 8.08
N ALA A 52 -2.17 -6.44 9.26
CA ALA A 52 -1.96 -5.63 10.46
C ALA A 52 -0.48 -5.33 10.73
N HIS A 53 0.41 -6.31 10.48
CA HIS A 53 1.87 -6.11 10.64
C HIS A 53 2.49 -4.98 9.80
N PHE A 54 1.74 -4.39 8.85
CA PHE A 54 2.20 -3.20 8.12
C PHE A 54 1.90 -1.89 8.85
N VAL A 55 1.03 -1.93 9.84
CA VAL A 55 0.52 -0.76 10.56
C VAL A 55 0.89 -0.77 12.03
N GLU A 56 0.97 -1.97 12.65
CA GLU A 56 1.27 -2.15 14.07
C GLU A 56 2.49 -1.33 14.55
N ASP A 57 3.62 -1.41 13.82
CA ASP A 57 4.84 -0.66 14.18
C ASP A 57 4.61 0.87 14.14
N LEU A 58 3.72 1.36 13.24
CA LEU A 58 3.37 2.78 13.14
C LEU A 58 2.45 3.20 14.30
N GLU A 59 1.47 2.36 14.64
CA GLU A 59 0.57 2.59 15.76
C GLU A 59 1.32 2.59 17.09
N GLU A 60 2.28 1.66 17.25
CA GLU A 60 3.14 1.61 18.43
C GLU A 60 3.95 2.90 18.61
N SER A 61 4.50 3.45 17.51
CA SER A 61 5.20 4.73 17.54
C SER A 61 4.31 5.91 17.99
N LEU A 62 3.01 5.87 17.64
CA LEU A 62 2.06 6.87 18.13
C LEU A 62 1.79 6.69 19.63
N LEU A 63 1.52 5.47 20.08
CA LEU A 63 1.24 5.15 21.47
C LEU A 63 2.42 5.46 22.40
N ASN A 64 3.65 5.30 21.90
CA ASN A 64 4.89 5.61 22.61
C ASN A 64 5.28 7.10 22.53
N ASN A 65 4.45 7.96 21.92
CA ASN A 65 4.77 9.38 21.68
C ASN A 65 6.07 9.61 20.88
N GLU A 66 6.45 8.66 20.04
CA GLU A 66 7.61 8.81 19.13
C GLU A 66 7.23 9.54 17.84
N ALA A 67 5.95 9.51 17.47
CA ALA A 67 5.36 10.25 16.37
C ALA A 67 4.03 10.90 16.79
N ASP A 68 3.65 11.96 16.10
CA ASP A 68 2.42 12.70 16.37
C ASP A 68 1.27 12.23 15.49
N ILE A 69 1.58 11.81 14.25
CA ILE A 69 0.63 11.21 13.30
C ILE A 69 1.30 10.07 12.54
N ALA A 70 0.47 9.13 12.04
CA ALA A 70 0.89 8.11 11.09
C ALA A 70 0.18 8.29 9.75
N ILE A 71 0.91 8.14 8.65
CA ILE A 71 0.35 8.20 7.29
C ILE A 71 0.55 6.85 6.60
N HIS A 72 -0.56 6.21 6.26
CA HIS A 72 -0.55 4.93 5.58
C HIS A 72 -1.84 4.67 4.79
N SER A 73 -1.90 3.55 4.07
CA SER A 73 -3.07 3.18 3.27
C SER A 73 -4.15 2.54 4.16
N LEU A 74 -5.36 3.04 4.11
CA LEU A 74 -6.52 2.52 4.85
C LEU A 74 -6.76 1.01 4.62
N LYS A 75 -6.46 0.49 3.42
CA LYS A 75 -6.59 -0.94 3.09
C LYS A 75 -5.69 -1.87 3.92
N ASP A 76 -4.66 -1.33 4.55
CA ASP A 76 -3.68 -2.08 5.34
C ASP A 76 -4.00 -2.00 6.85
N MET A 77 -5.01 -1.22 7.24
CA MET A 77 -5.50 -1.15 8.63
C MET A 77 -6.22 -2.43 9.05
N SER A 78 -6.18 -2.69 10.35
CA SER A 78 -7.04 -3.67 11.01
C SER A 78 -8.52 -3.28 10.89
N CYS A 79 -9.41 -4.28 10.98
CA CYS A 79 -10.86 -4.05 11.10
C CYS A 79 -11.25 -3.63 12.52
N HIS A 80 -10.33 -3.72 13.48
CA HIS A 80 -10.54 -3.33 14.86
C HIS A 80 -9.78 -2.05 15.16
N ASP A 81 -10.44 -1.14 15.87
CA ASP A 81 -9.81 0.10 16.30
C ASP A 81 -8.75 -0.19 17.38
N THR A 82 -7.60 0.45 17.26
CA THR A 82 -6.55 0.40 18.28
C THR A 82 -6.87 1.41 19.37
N ARG A 83 -7.01 0.93 20.60
CA ARG A 83 -7.35 1.78 21.75
C ARG A 83 -6.33 2.92 21.91
N GLY A 84 -6.83 4.14 21.97
CA GLY A 84 -6.02 5.35 22.13
C GLY A 84 -5.60 6.01 20.81
N LEU A 85 -5.99 5.42 19.67
CA LEU A 85 -5.78 5.98 18.35
C LEU A 85 -7.11 6.17 17.62
N GLU A 86 -7.15 7.12 16.70
CA GLU A 86 -8.31 7.38 15.85
C GLU A 86 -7.88 7.74 14.42
N ILE A 87 -8.76 7.51 13.45
CA ILE A 87 -8.58 8.01 12.09
C ILE A 87 -9.01 9.47 12.05
N TYR A 88 -8.05 10.37 12.10
CA TYR A 88 -8.31 11.80 12.13
C TYR A 88 -8.74 12.36 10.77
N ALA A 89 -8.14 11.89 9.69
CA ALA A 89 -8.45 12.37 8.34
C ALA A 89 -8.23 11.29 7.27
N ALA A 90 -8.95 11.41 6.17
CA ALA A 90 -8.68 10.68 4.94
C ALA A 90 -8.35 11.66 3.81
N ILE A 91 -7.23 11.42 3.12
CA ILE A 91 -6.82 12.23 1.97
C ILE A 91 -7.60 11.76 0.75
N GLU A 92 -8.13 12.70 -0.02
CA GLU A 92 -8.82 12.41 -1.27
C GLU A 92 -7.87 11.71 -2.25
N HIS A 93 -8.35 10.66 -2.89
CA HIS A 93 -7.61 9.93 -3.90
C HIS A 93 -8.26 10.14 -5.28
N PRO A 94 -7.50 10.59 -6.30
CA PRO A 94 -8.06 10.96 -7.61
C PRO A 94 -8.70 9.77 -8.35
N SER A 95 -8.23 8.55 -8.10
CA SER A 95 -8.80 7.35 -8.70
C SER A 95 -8.66 6.14 -7.79
N ARG A 96 -9.71 5.31 -7.72
CA ARG A 96 -9.73 4.03 -7.01
C ARG A 96 -9.67 2.84 -7.96
N SER A 97 -9.50 3.09 -9.25
CA SER A 97 -9.44 2.06 -10.28
C SER A 97 -8.17 1.23 -10.17
N ASP A 98 -8.31 -0.05 -10.45
CA ASP A 98 -7.15 -0.91 -10.70
C ASP A 98 -6.58 -0.59 -12.09
N VAL A 99 -5.27 -0.72 -12.24
CA VAL A 99 -4.58 -0.52 -13.52
C VAL A 99 -3.92 -1.83 -13.96
N LEU A 100 -3.96 -2.09 -15.26
CA LEU A 100 -3.19 -3.15 -15.89
C LEU A 100 -1.91 -2.56 -16.46
N ILE A 101 -0.76 -3.11 -16.05
CA ILE A 101 0.55 -2.70 -16.55
C ILE A 101 1.13 -3.84 -17.37
N TYR A 102 1.63 -3.53 -18.56
CA TYR A 102 2.21 -4.49 -19.48
C TYR A 102 3.48 -3.91 -20.12
N LYS A 103 4.40 -4.78 -20.52
CA LYS A 103 5.69 -4.41 -21.09
C LYS A 103 5.58 -4.20 -22.59
N ASP A 104 4.92 -5.13 -23.27
CA ASP A 104 4.80 -5.12 -24.72
C ASP A 104 3.35 -4.81 -25.11
N LYS A 105 3.12 -4.47 -26.40
CA LYS A 105 1.75 -4.29 -26.88
C LYS A 105 0.92 -5.54 -26.64
N ILE A 106 -0.21 -5.38 -26.00
CA ILE A 106 -1.20 -6.45 -25.79
C ILE A 106 -2.49 -6.07 -26.48
N ASP A 107 -3.22 -7.08 -26.94
CA ASP A 107 -4.58 -6.91 -27.40
C ASP A 107 -5.49 -6.75 -26.19
N VAL A 108 -5.91 -5.50 -25.92
CA VAL A 108 -6.76 -5.18 -24.77
C VAL A 108 -8.16 -5.75 -24.89
N ASP A 109 -8.60 -6.11 -26.09
CA ASP A 109 -9.91 -6.72 -26.33
C ASP A 109 -9.87 -8.24 -26.10
N ASN A 110 -8.67 -8.84 -26.02
CA ASN A 110 -8.48 -10.28 -25.83
C ASN A 110 -7.55 -10.61 -24.65
N LEU A 111 -7.92 -10.16 -23.47
CA LEU A 111 -7.14 -10.38 -22.24
C LEU A 111 -7.32 -11.80 -21.65
N LYS A 112 -8.16 -12.65 -22.23
CA LYS A 112 -8.56 -13.94 -21.68
C LYS A 112 -7.38 -14.90 -21.46
N ASN A 113 -6.39 -14.87 -22.34
CA ASN A 113 -5.30 -15.86 -22.35
C ASN A 113 -3.97 -15.32 -21.82
N ILE A 114 -3.86 -14.05 -21.48
CA ILE A 114 -2.61 -13.48 -20.98
C ILE A 114 -2.35 -13.91 -19.54
N LYS A 115 -1.07 -14.01 -19.18
CA LYS A 115 -0.67 -14.28 -17.80
C LYS A 115 -0.71 -12.99 -16.99
N ILE A 116 -1.52 -12.93 -15.92
CA ILE A 116 -1.69 -11.75 -15.08
C ILE A 116 -1.01 -11.98 -13.72
N GLY A 117 -0.07 -11.11 -13.35
CA GLY A 117 0.59 -11.14 -12.05
C GLY A 117 -0.23 -10.42 -10.97
N THR A 118 -0.77 -11.15 -9.99
CA THR A 118 -1.43 -10.55 -8.83
C THR A 118 -1.48 -11.52 -7.64
N SER A 119 -1.23 -11.01 -6.42
CA SER A 119 -1.43 -11.76 -5.17
C SER A 119 -2.76 -11.39 -4.49
N SER A 120 -3.56 -10.49 -5.07
CA SER A 120 -4.84 -10.06 -4.52
C SER A 120 -5.96 -11.01 -4.94
N LEU A 121 -6.60 -11.66 -3.97
CA LEU A 121 -7.78 -12.52 -4.22
C LEU A 121 -8.92 -11.74 -4.88
N ARG A 122 -9.15 -10.49 -4.48
CA ARG A 122 -10.13 -9.61 -5.10
C ARG A 122 -9.83 -9.45 -6.60
N ARG A 123 -8.59 -9.09 -6.96
CA ARG A 123 -8.18 -8.92 -8.36
C ARG A 123 -8.24 -10.22 -9.16
N LYS A 124 -7.83 -11.35 -8.58
CA LYS A 124 -7.99 -12.67 -9.23
C LYS A 124 -9.45 -12.95 -9.58
N ARG A 125 -10.38 -12.70 -8.65
CA ARG A 125 -11.81 -12.86 -8.90
C ARG A 125 -12.34 -11.90 -9.97
N GLN A 126 -11.88 -10.67 -9.97
CA GLN A 126 -12.25 -9.67 -10.99
C GLN A 126 -11.71 -10.04 -12.37
N CYS A 127 -10.46 -10.51 -12.49
CA CYS A 127 -9.91 -11.02 -13.75
C CYS A 127 -10.76 -12.17 -14.29
N LYS A 128 -11.12 -13.13 -13.44
CA LYS A 128 -11.99 -14.24 -13.82
C LYS A 128 -13.37 -13.76 -14.29
N HIS A 129 -13.99 -12.86 -13.56
CA HIS A 129 -15.36 -12.41 -13.82
C HIS A 129 -15.45 -11.50 -15.05
N PHE A 130 -14.64 -10.44 -15.10
CA PHE A 130 -14.74 -9.40 -16.12
C PHE A 130 -13.90 -9.69 -17.36
N LEU A 131 -12.68 -10.22 -17.20
CA LEU A 131 -11.77 -10.51 -18.30
C LEU A 131 -11.88 -11.96 -18.80
N LYS A 132 -12.69 -12.78 -18.12
CA LYS A 132 -12.78 -14.24 -18.36
C LYS A 132 -11.41 -14.93 -18.32
N ASN A 133 -10.52 -14.42 -17.48
CA ASN A 133 -9.13 -14.84 -17.36
C ASN A 133 -8.87 -15.48 -15.99
N ASP A 134 -8.56 -16.78 -15.99
CA ASP A 134 -8.14 -17.55 -14.81
C ASP A 134 -6.62 -17.71 -14.71
N ASN A 135 -5.83 -17.22 -15.68
CA ASN A 135 -4.38 -17.37 -15.74
C ASN A 135 -3.68 -16.31 -14.85
N CYS A 136 -3.99 -16.34 -13.55
CA CYS A 136 -3.40 -15.42 -12.58
C CYS A 136 -2.30 -16.11 -11.78
N SER A 137 -1.09 -15.54 -11.78
CA SER A 137 0.03 -16.00 -10.95
C SER A 137 0.33 -15.01 -9.82
N GLU A 138 0.90 -15.51 -8.74
CA GLU A 138 1.32 -14.63 -7.66
C GLU A 138 2.51 -13.77 -8.06
N ILE A 139 2.42 -12.47 -7.72
CA ILE A 139 3.53 -11.53 -7.79
C ILE A 139 3.56 -10.71 -6.51
N ARG A 140 4.69 -10.74 -5.79
CA ARG A 140 4.89 -10.10 -4.50
C ARG A 140 5.99 -9.05 -4.55
N GLY A 141 6.00 -8.18 -3.56
CA GLY A 141 6.91 -7.06 -3.40
C GLY A 141 6.21 -5.71 -3.55
N ASN A 142 6.94 -4.65 -3.32
CA ASN A 142 6.51 -3.29 -3.60
C ASN A 142 6.31 -3.08 -5.11
N ILE A 143 5.71 -1.97 -5.51
CA ILE A 143 5.42 -1.66 -6.92
C ILE A 143 6.66 -1.79 -7.78
N ASP A 144 7.77 -1.16 -7.39
CA ASP A 144 9.05 -1.24 -8.13
C ASP A 144 9.52 -2.68 -8.35
N THR A 145 9.46 -3.51 -7.28
CA THR A 145 9.85 -4.93 -7.37
C THR A 145 8.95 -5.70 -8.33
N ARG A 146 7.66 -5.39 -8.37
CA ARG A 146 6.72 -6.04 -9.28
C ARG A 146 6.93 -5.60 -10.72
N LEU A 147 7.27 -4.33 -10.96
CA LEU A 147 7.60 -3.82 -12.29
C LEU A 147 8.88 -4.47 -12.86
N ILE A 148 9.89 -4.73 -12.01
CA ILE A 148 11.09 -5.46 -12.42
C ILE A 148 10.80 -6.92 -12.80
N LYS A 149 9.79 -7.52 -12.17
CA LYS A 149 9.36 -8.91 -12.44
C LYS A 149 8.43 -9.05 -13.65
N LEU A 150 7.96 -7.95 -14.20
CA LEU A 150 7.15 -7.90 -15.42
C LEU A 150 8.01 -8.15 -16.66
#